data_329d67c6d4f5e442c93c13444c88f019
#
_entry.id   329d67c6d4f5e442c93c13444c88f019
#
_cell.length_a   1.000
_cell.length_b   1.000
_cell.length_c   1.000
_cell.angle_alpha   90.00
_cell.angle_beta   90.00
_cell.angle_gamma   90.00
#
_symmetry.space_group_name_H-M   'P 1'
#
loop_
_entity.id
_entity.type
_entity.pdbx_description
1 polymer ?
#
loop_
_entity_poly.entity_id
_entity_poly.type
_entity_poly.pdbx_seq_one_letter_code
_entity_poly.pdbx_strand_id
1 'polypeptide(L)' 'MAVGSIQLGQVWRSDADGQDYLVTKVYNEVFSQYAMLRPAGITAPDAPTVRVKVTKSPQGAGLPGYTFTQDGSF' A
#
# COMPACT_ATOMS: atom_id res chain seq x y z
N MET A 1 -9.71 1.27 4.85
CA MET A 1 -9.43 2.12 6.02
C MET A 1 -8.26 3.02 5.72
N ALA A 2 -8.36 4.28 6.10
CA ALA A 2 -7.29 5.25 5.87
C ALA A 2 -6.32 5.26 7.05
N VAL A 3 -5.07 5.57 6.76
CA VAL A 3 -4.02 5.74 7.76
C VAL A 3 -3.48 7.14 7.66
N GLY A 4 -2.67 7.57 8.62
CA GLY A 4 -2.10 8.90 8.59
C GLY A 4 -1.23 9.16 7.37
N SER A 5 -0.44 8.18 6.98
CA SER A 5 0.38 8.24 5.77
C SER A 5 0.73 6.83 5.34
N ILE A 6 1.04 6.70 4.04
CA ILE A 6 1.51 5.44 3.50
C ILE A 6 3.02 5.37 3.73
N GLN A 7 3.49 4.30 4.34
CA GLN A 7 4.89 4.17 4.72
C GLN A 7 5.44 2.81 4.29
N LEU A 8 6.75 2.78 4.12
CA LEU A 8 7.46 1.53 3.82
C LEU A 8 7.21 0.51 4.93
N GLY A 9 7.03 -0.73 4.53
CA GLY A 9 6.81 -1.81 5.48
C GLY A 9 5.36 -2.06 5.85
N GLN A 10 4.45 -1.19 5.44
CA GLN A 10 3.04 -1.45 5.67
C GLN A 10 2.56 -2.60 4.80
N VAL A 11 1.59 -3.35 5.30
CA VAL A 11 0.97 -4.45 4.57
C VAL A 11 -0.49 -4.10 4.33
N TRP A 12 -0.90 -4.19 3.07
CA TRP A 12 -2.26 -3.92 2.65
C TRP A 12 -2.82 -5.15 1.95
N ARG A 13 -4.09 -5.43 2.16
CA ARG A 13 -4.75 -6.56 1.51
C ARG A 13 -5.51 -6.07 0.29
N SER A 14 -5.31 -6.75 -0.83
CA SER A 14 -6.07 -6.47 -2.05
C SER A 14 -7.51 -6.91 -1.86
N ASP A 15 -8.46 -6.00 -2.09
CA ASP A 15 -9.87 -6.34 -2.00
C ASP A 15 -10.31 -7.25 -3.15
N ALA A 16 -9.57 -7.25 -4.25
CA ALA A 16 -9.93 -8.02 -5.42
C ALA A 16 -9.60 -9.51 -5.27
N ASP A 17 -8.44 -9.83 -4.70
CA ASP A 17 -7.99 -11.22 -4.64
C ASP A 17 -7.66 -11.69 -3.22
N GLY A 18 -7.76 -10.82 -2.23
CA GLY A 18 -7.49 -11.19 -0.85
C GLY A 18 -6.03 -11.42 -0.52
N GLN A 19 -5.11 -11.10 -1.41
CA GLN A 19 -3.68 -11.25 -1.16
C GLN A 19 -3.14 -10.04 -0.41
N ASP A 20 -2.14 -10.30 0.43
CA ASP A 20 -1.44 -9.24 1.14
C ASP A 20 -0.30 -8.70 0.30
N TYR A 21 -0.13 -7.39 0.33
CA TYR A 21 0.91 -6.70 -0.41
C TYR A 21 1.73 -5.83 0.54
N LEU A 22 3.03 -5.79 0.30
CA LEU A 22 3.97 -5.03 1.11
C LEU A 22 4.35 -3.75 0.38
N VAL A 23 4.30 -2.62 1.09
CA VAL A 23 4.74 -1.33 0.55
C VAL A 23 6.25 -1.32 0.54
N THR A 24 6.84 -1.29 -0.64
CA THR A 24 8.30 -1.32 -0.81
C THR A 24 8.87 0.04 -1.17
N LYS A 25 8.06 0.96 -1.66
CA LYS A 25 8.52 2.29 -2.03
C LYS A 25 7.35 3.25 -2.02
N VAL A 26 7.60 4.46 -1.58
CA VAL A 26 6.63 5.55 -1.66
C VAL A 26 7.33 6.73 -2.29
N TYR A 27 6.71 7.36 -3.28
CA TYR A 27 7.33 8.51 -3.94
C TYR A 27 6.25 9.49 -4.38
N ASN A 28 6.67 10.74 -4.61
CA ASN A 28 5.77 11.79 -5.04
C ASN A 28 6.03 12.15 -6.48
N GLU A 29 4.96 12.24 -7.25
CA GLU A 29 4.95 12.91 -8.54
C GLU A 29 4.48 14.35 -8.34
N VAL A 30 4.34 15.09 -9.44
CA VAL A 30 4.07 16.53 -9.36
C VAL A 30 2.84 16.84 -8.49
N PHE A 31 1.76 16.13 -8.69
CA PHE A 31 0.52 16.38 -7.95
C PHE A 31 -0.01 15.14 -7.26
N SER A 32 0.75 14.07 -7.21
CA SER A 32 0.24 12.80 -6.72
C SER A 32 1.32 12.05 -5.96
N GLN A 33 0.89 11.19 -5.06
CA GLN A 33 1.78 10.27 -4.37
C GLN A 33 1.45 8.86 -4.83
N TYR A 34 2.49 8.04 -4.99
CA TYR A 34 2.35 6.66 -5.42
C TYR A 34 3.05 5.74 -4.46
N ALA A 35 2.47 4.57 -4.27
CA ALA A 35 3.09 3.49 -3.50
C ALA A 35 3.36 2.32 -4.43
N MET A 36 4.54 1.72 -4.27
CA MET A 36 4.89 0.49 -4.96
C MET A 36 4.66 -0.67 -4.01
N LEU A 37 3.93 -1.66 -4.47
CA LEU A 37 3.54 -2.81 -3.67
C LEU A 37 4.05 -4.09 -4.32
N ARG A 38 4.42 -5.05 -3.48
CA ARG A 38 4.75 -6.39 -3.96
C ARG A 38 4.00 -7.41 -3.10
N PRO A 39 3.72 -8.59 -3.64
CA PRO A 39 3.05 -9.64 -2.84
C PRO A 39 3.88 -9.95 -1.59
N ALA A 40 3.27 -9.92 -0.41
CA ALA A 40 4.00 -10.05 0.86
C ALA A 40 4.35 -11.50 1.02
N GLY A 41 4.12 -12.46 0.80
CA GLY A 41 4.57 -13.83 1.01
C GLY A 41 5.50 -14.35 -0.07
N ILE A 42 5.79 -13.54 -1.08
CA ILE A 42 6.59 -13.98 -2.22
C ILE A 42 7.96 -13.31 -2.13
N THR A 43 9.01 -14.12 -2.06
CA THR A 43 10.37 -13.61 -1.92
C THR A 43 11.15 -13.68 -3.23
N ALA A 44 10.55 -14.10 -4.33
CA ALA A 44 11.22 -14.17 -5.61
C ALA A 44 11.65 -12.78 -6.07
N PRO A 45 12.90 -12.61 -6.53
CA PRO A 45 13.36 -11.28 -6.93
C PRO A 45 12.62 -10.70 -8.13
N ASP A 46 11.99 -11.53 -8.93
CA ASP A 46 11.21 -11.10 -10.08
C ASP A 46 9.71 -11.02 -9.78
N ALA A 47 9.31 -10.99 -8.53
CA ALA A 47 7.91 -10.85 -8.16
C ALA A 47 7.34 -9.55 -8.74
N PRO A 48 6.12 -9.57 -9.27
CA PRO A 48 5.55 -8.38 -9.87
C PRO A 48 5.35 -7.27 -8.85
N THR A 49 5.57 -6.04 -9.28
CA THR A 49 5.35 -4.86 -8.45
C THR A 49 4.16 -4.09 -9.01
N VAL A 50 3.29 -3.63 -8.13
CA VAL A 50 2.10 -2.87 -8.52
C VAL A 50 2.27 -1.44 -8.05
N ARG A 51 2.02 -0.49 -8.94
CA ARG A 51 2.01 0.93 -8.57
C ARG A 51 0.57 1.37 -8.32
N VAL A 52 0.34 1.95 -7.15
CA VAL A 52 -0.98 2.39 -6.74
C VAL A 52 -0.92 3.86 -6.37
N LYS A 53 -1.83 4.65 -6.91
CA LYS A 53 -1.92 6.06 -6.54
C LYS A 53 -2.52 6.17 -5.15
N VAL A 54 -1.83 6.89 -4.28
CA VAL A 54 -2.29 7.13 -2.92
C VAL A 54 -3.45 8.12 -2.95
N THR A 55 -4.55 7.80 -2.28
CA THR A 55 -5.66 8.73 -2.11
C THR A 55 -5.54 9.39 -0.75
N LYS A 56 -5.88 10.66 -0.69
CA LYS A 56 -5.87 11.41 0.56
C LYS A 56 -7.24 11.98 0.84
N SER A 57 -7.60 11.95 2.12
CA SER A 57 -8.90 12.46 2.57
C SER A 57 -8.69 13.13 3.91
N PRO A 58 -9.70 13.82 4.45
CA PRO A 58 -9.60 14.39 5.79
C PRO A 58 -9.31 13.36 6.88
N GLN A 59 -9.56 12.10 6.62
CA GLN A 59 -9.31 11.02 7.56
C GLN A 59 -7.91 10.43 7.42
N GLY A 60 -7.16 10.78 6.40
CA GLY A 60 -5.83 10.26 6.19
C GLY A 60 -5.59 9.81 4.77
N ALA A 61 -4.62 8.91 4.60
CA ALA A 61 -4.23 8.37 3.31
C ALA A 61 -4.70 6.93 3.14
N GLY A 62 -4.96 6.52 1.92
CA GLY A 62 -5.38 5.17 1.62
C GLY A 62 -4.93 4.73 0.25
N LEU A 63 -5.09 3.45 -0.03
CA LEU A 63 -4.79 2.84 -1.32
C LEU A 63 -6.10 2.31 -1.90
N PRO A 64 -6.56 2.85 -3.05
CA PRO A 64 -7.83 2.39 -3.63
C PRO A 64 -7.75 0.91 -3.98
N GLY A 65 -8.77 0.15 -3.60
CA GLY A 65 -8.80 -1.27 -3.85
C GLY A 65 -8.04 -2.11 -2.85
N TYR A 66 -7.53 -1.49 -1.79
CA TYR A 66 -6.76 -2.17 -0.75
C TYR A 66 -7.28 -1.80 0.62
N THR A 67 -7.13 -2.73 1.56
CA THR A 67 -7.52 -2.53 2.95
C THR A 67 -6.28 -2.67 3.83
N PHE A 68 -6.07 -1.72 4.73
CA PHE A 68 -4.95 -1.75 5.65
C PHE A 68 -5.14 -2.93 6.62
N THR A 69 -4.12 -3.78 6.74
CA THR A 69 -4.22 -4.99 7.55
C THR A 69 -3.59 -4.84 8.93
N GLN A 70 -2.76 -3.85 9.13
CA GLN A 70 -2.07 -3.63 10.39
C GLN A 70 -2.79 -2.53 11.13
N ASP A 71 -3.34 -2.82 12.29
CA ASP A 71 -3.81 -1.76 13.15
C ASP A 71 -2.60 -1.23 13.93
N GLY A 72 -2.70 -0.07 14.48
CA GLY A 72 -1.58 0.55 15.16
C GLY A 72 -1.32 0.00 16.56
N SER A 73 -1.74 -1.18 16.85
CA SER A 73 -1.75 -1.68 18.21
C SER A 73 -0.53 -2.50 18.60
N PHE A 74 0.45 -2.59 17.77
CA PHE A 74 1.67 -3.25 18.21
C PHE A 74 2.78 -2.33 18.55
#